data_cb8c788715a60e2e9deb77c10fc98ea7
#
_entry.id   cb8c788715a60e2e9deb77c10fc98ea7
#
_cell.length_a   1.000
_cell.length_b   1.000
_cell.length_c   1.000
_cell.angle_alpha   90.00
_cell.angle_beta   90.00
_cell.angle_gamma   90.00
#
_symmetry.space_group_name_H-M   'P 1'
#
loop_
_entity.id
_entity.type
_entity.pdbx_description
1 polymer ?
#
loop_
_entity_poly.entity_id
_entity_poly.type
_entity_poly.pdbx_seq_one_letter_code
_entity_poly.pdbx_strand_id
1 'polypeptide(L)'
;LLERLNAQPRPSFLCGVEVPKNLNALSYGTLDDLRNATAAEDPISECVRILLDISSVDLMNADVNDVFGFLSFVKEELKRINKLFGDIKQTYSKEEEAAGVRDLDFGSFGVLDWYARRMGITNQNDVRDVAWVRIYQCMKNDNMQSEFERRLHKQYMNNNKVRKR
;
A
#
# COMPACT_ATOMS: atom_id res chain seq x y z
N LEU A 1 -4.27 31.03 -0.46
CA LEU A 1 -3.86 30.49 -1.75
C LEU A 1 -3.62 28.98 -1.68
N LEU A 2 -2.77 28.49 -0.76
CA LEU A 2 -2.44 27.06 -0.59
C LEU A 2 -3.68 26.20 -0.29
N GLU A 3 -4.63 26.67 0.51
CA GLU A 3 -5.86 25.95 0.79
C GLU A 3 -6.74 25.78 -0.46
N ARG A 4 -6.76 26.78 -1.35
CA ARG A 4 -7.49 26.70 -2.62
C ARG A 4 -6.85 25.70 -3.59
N LEU A 5 -5.52 25.63 -3.64
CA LEU A 5 -4.79 24.68 -4.48
C LEU A 5 -5.01 23.24 -4.00
N ASN A 6 -5.03 22.99 -2.68
CA ASN A 6 -5.29 21.69 -2.10
C ASN A 6 -6.77 21.21 -2.24
N ALA A 7 -7.69 22.09 -2.62
CA ALA A 7 -9.10 21.78 -2.80
C ALA A 7 -9.50 21.58 -4.27
N GLN A 8 -8.54 21.56 -5.20
CA GLN A 8 -8.84 21.35 -6.62
C GLN A 8 -9.36 19.92 -6.86
N PRO A 9 -10.42 19.76 -7.67
CA PRO A 9 -10.93 18.45 -8.02
C PRO A 9 -9.92 17.70 -8.90
N ARG A 10 -9.99 16.37 -8.89
CA ARG A 10 -9.21 15.53 -9.81
C ARG A 10 -9.54 15.91 -11.26
N PRO A 11 -8.58 16.28 -12.10
CA PRO A 11 -8.81 16.54 -13.52
C PRO A 11 -9.12 15.22 -14.24
N SER A 12 -9.87 15.30 -15.34
CA SER A 12 -10.11 14.14 -16.20
C SER A 12 -8.88 13.82 -17.06
N PHE A 13 -8.15 14.88 -17.45
CA PHE A 13 -6.93 14.79 -18.25
C PHE A 13 -5.87 15.72 -17.67
N LEU A 14 -4.60 15.33 -17.83
CA LEU A 14 -3.44 16.17 -17.55
C LEU A 14 -2.50 16.09 -18.76
N CYS A 15 -2.15 17.20 -19.37
CA CYS A 15 -1.36 17.25 -20.62
C CYS A 15 -1.89 16.32 -21.72
N GLY A 16 -3.21 16.16 -21.84
CA GLY A 16 -3.85 15.27 -22.83
C GLY A 16 -3.88 13.79 -22.45
N VAL A 17 -3.29 13.39 -21.32
CA VAL A 17 -3.31 12.02 -20.80
C VAL A 17 -4.46 11.86 -19.81
N GLU A 18 -5.24 10.78 -19.92
CA GLU A 18 -6.36 10.51 -19.03
C GLU A 18 -5.86 10.19 -17.61
N VAL A 19 -6.38 10.90 -16.62
CA VAL A 19 -6.08 10.64 -15.20
C VAL A 19 -6.95 9.49 -14.70
N PRO A 20 -6.36 8.43 -14.12
CA PRO A 20 -7.12 7.27 -13.64
C PRO A 20 -8.13 7.67 -12.56
N LYS A 21 -9.27 6.96 -12.52
CA LYS A 21 -10.33 7.21 -11.52
C LYS A 21 -9.91 6.79 -10.11
N ASN A 22 -9.03 5.82 -10.00
CA ASN A 22 -8.43 5.32 -8.76
C ASN A 22 -7.11 4.62 -9.09
N LEU A 23 -6.34 4.28 -8.06
CA LEU A 23 -5.05 3.59 -8.21
C LEU A 23 -5.13 2.06 -8.03
N ASN A 24 -6.31 1.46 -8.17
CA ASN A 24 -6.49 0.01 -7.94
C ASN A 24 -5.81 -0.88 -8.99
N ALA A 25 -5.61 -0.36 -10.20
CA ALA A 25 -4.97 -1.08 -11.30
C ALA A 25 -3.44 -1.11 -11.22
N LEU A 26 -2.82 -0.36 -10.30
CA LEU A 26 -1.37 -0.30 -10.20
C LEU A 26 -0.77 -1.64 -9.77
N SER A 27 0.43 -1.92 -10.27
CA SER A 27 1.28 -2.96 -9.72
C SER A 27 1.79 -2.57 -8.34
N TYR A 28 2.25 -3.54 -7.55
CA TYR A 28 2.83 -3.25 -6.24
C TYR A 28 4.12 -2.43 -6.37
N GLY A 29 4.93 -2.72 -7.38
CA GLY A 29 6.14 -1.96 -7.67
C GLY A 29 5.84 -0.50 -8.00
N THR A 30 4.88 -0.23 -8.88
CA THR A 30 4.47 1.15 -9.21
C THR A 30 3.92 1.87 -7.97
N LEU A 31 3.16 1.18 -7.12
CA LEU A 31 2.68 1.76 -5.86
C LEU A 31 3.83 2.09 -4.90
N ASP A 32 4.84 1.23 -4.81
CA ASP A 32 6.02 1.44 -3.99
C ASP A 32 6.86 2.61 -4.51
N ASP A 33 7.09 2.67 -5.82
CA ASP A 33 7.78 3.78 -6.48
C ASP A 33 7.04 5.12 -6.24
N LEU A 34 5.71 5.11 -6.31
CA LEU A 34 4.89 6.30 -6.05
C LEU A 34 4.98 6.78 -4.59
N ARG A 35 5.08 5.85 -3.63
CA ARG A 35 5.32 6.19 -2.22
C ARG A 35 6.69 6.84 -2.03
N ASN A 36 7.71 6.30 -2.70
CA ASN A 36 9.07 6.81 -2.65
C ASN A 36 9.21 8.16 -3.36
N ALA A 37 8.40 8.42 -4.40
CA ALA A 37 8.38 9.67 -5.13
C ALA A 37 8.09 10.88 -4.22
N THR A 38 7.38 10.71 -3.10
CA THR A 38 7.12 11.79 -2.14
C THR A 38 8.38 12.33 -1.45
N ALA A 39 9.46 11.56 -1.44
CA ALA A 39 10.76 11.93 -0.88
C ALA A 39 11.80 12.30 -1.97
N ALA A 40 11.41 12.32 -3.23
CA ALA A 40 12.30 12.71 -4.33
C ALA A 40 12.63 14.20 -4.30
N GLU A 41 13.67 14.61 -5.04
CA GLU A 41 14.05 16.01 -5.19
C GLU A 41 12.95 16.85 -5.86
N ASP A 42 12.27 16.28 -6.88
CA ASP A 42 11.07 16.85 -7.49
C ASP A 42 9.90 15.85 -7.39
N PRO A 43 9.15 15.85 -6.28
CA PRO A 43 8.05 14.93 -6.06
C PRO A 43 6.91 15.08 -7.08
N ILE A 44 6.71 16.27 -7.59
CA ILE A 44 5.60 16.58 -8.52
C ILE A 44 5.84 15.90 -9.86
N SER A 45 6.98 16.19 -10.49
CA SER A 45 7.35 15.60 -11.78
C SER A 45 7.45 14.07 -11.67
N GLU A 46 7.97 13.55 -10.56
CA GLU A 46 8.13 12.11 -10.37
C GLU A 46 6.79 11.40 -10.24
N CYS A 47 5.83 11.92 -9.48
CA CYS A 47 4.47 11.36 -9.40
C CYS A 47 3.76 11.36 -10.76
N VAL A 48 3.90 12.46 -11.53
CA VAL A 48 3.30 12.58 -12.86
C VAL A 48 3.95 11.60 -13.83
N ARG A 49 5.27 11.47 -13.82
CA ARG A 49 6.02 10.53 -14.65
C ARG A 49 5.61 9.07 -14.36
N ILE A 50 5.54 8.68 -13.10
CA ILE A 50 5.20 7.30 -12.69
C ILE A 50 3.77 6.92 -13.11
N LEU A 51 2.81 7.84 -12.98
CA LEU A 51 1.40 7.50 -13.21
C LEU A 51 0.91 7.77 -14.63
N LEU A 52 1.47 8.77 -15.31
CA LEU A 52 0.96 9.26 -16.59
C LEU A 52 2.01 9.23 -17.71
N ASP A 53 3.27 8.90 -17.39
CA ASP A 53 4.41 8.91 -18.32
C ASP A 53 4.59 10.29 -19.03
N ILE A 54 4.28 11.37 -18.32
CA ILE A 54 4.42 12.74 -18.80
C ILE A 54 5.80 13.29 -18.40
N SER A 55 6.50 13.92 -19.34
CA SER A 55 7.78 14.53 -19.06
C SER A 55 7.66 15.81 -18.22
N SER A 56 8.73 16.20 -17.51
CA SER A 56 8.77 17.46 -16.77
C SER A 56 8.60 18.68 -17.68
N VAL A 57 9.06 18.60 -18.93
CA VAL A 57 8.93 19.67 -19.93
C VAL A 57 7.47 19.87 -20.34
N ASP A 58 6.74 18.81 -20.57
CA ASP A 58 5.31 18.88 -20.90
C ASP A 58 4.49 19.39 -19.72
N LEU A 59 4.87 18.98 -18.50
CA LEU A 59 4.24 19.41 -17.27
C LEU A 59 4.36 20.92 -17.03
N MET A 60 5.46 21.56 -17.46
CA MET A 60 5.63 23.02 -17.34
C MET A 60 4.57 23.83 -18.11
N ASN A 61 3.92 23.22 -19.11
CA ASN A 61 2.85 23.84 -19.90
C ASN A 61 1.43 23.51 -19.40
N ALA A 62 1.32 22.70 -18.34
CA ALA A 62 0.03 22.30 -17.79
C ALA A 62 -0.64 23.43 -16.98
N ASP A 63 -1.97 23.41 -16.91
CA ASP A 63 -2.70 24.28 -15.98
C ASP A 63 -2.33 23.91 -14.53
N VAL A 64 -1.93 24.91 -13.75
CA VAL A 64 -1.51 24.72 -12.37
C VAL A 64 -2.62 24.10 -11.50
N ASN A 65 -3.89 24.41 -11.76
CA ASN A 65 -5.01 23.85 -11.01
C ASN A 65 -5.18 22.35 -11.31
N ASP A 66 -4.98 21.94 -12.57
CA ASP A 66 -5.02 20.53 -12.96
C ASP A 66 -3.88 19.74 -12.32
N VAL A 67 -2.66 20.30 -12.27
CA VAL A 67 -1.53 19.69 -11.58
C VAL A 67 -1.84 19.50 -10.09
N PHE A 68 -2.32 20.53 -9.40
CA PHE A 68 -2.67 20.42 -7.99
C PHE A 68 -3.86 19.51 -7.73
N GLY A 69 -4.87 19.49 -8.61
CA GLY A 69 -5.99 18.56 -8.56
C GLY A 69 -5.52 17.10 -8.71
N PHE A 70 -4.57 16.84 -9.61
CA PHE A 70 -3.96 15.54 -9.77
C PHE A 70 -3.16 15.12 -8.51
N LEU A 71 -2.32 16.00 -7.97
CA LEU A 71 -1.55 15.70 -6.76
C LEU A 71 -2.45 15.46 -5.53
N SER A 72 -3.53 16.22 -5.40
CA SER A 72 -4.53 16.01 -4.34
C SER A 72 -5.19 14.64 -4.48
N PHE A 73 -5.55 14.23 -5.68
CA PHE A 73 -6.06 12.89 -5.98
C PHE A 73 -5.05 11.80 -5.60
N VAL A 74 -3.78 11.92 -6.02
CA VAL A 74 -2.73 10.94 -5.70
C VAL A 74 -2.55 10.80 -4.19
N LYS A 75 -2.48 11.93 -3.48
CA LYS A 75 -2.36 11.96 -2.01
C LYS A 75 -3.52 11.23 -1.31
N GLU A 76 -4.75 11.51 -1.71
CA GLU A 76 -5.92 10.86 -1.08
C GLU A 76 -6.00 9.36 -1.41
N GLU A 77 -5.64 8.96 -2.62
CA GLU A 77 -5.55 7.54 -2.99
C GLU A 77 -4.44 6.81 -2.22
N LEU A 78 -3.25 7.39 -2.10
CA LEU A 78 -2.17 6.82 -1.28
C LEU A 78 -2.59 6.70 0.19
N LYS A 79 -3.24 7.72 0.74
CA LYS A 79 -3.78 7.70 2.10
C LYS A 79 -4.83 6.59 2.28
N ARG A 80 -5.75 6.43 1.31
CA ARG A 80 -6.74 5.34 1.30
C ARG A 80 -6.05 3.97 1.29
N ILE A 81 -5.08 3.78 0.39
CA ILE A 81 -4.35 2.51 0.25
C ILE A 81 -3.54 2.21 1.53
N ASN A 82 -2.82 3.19 2.05
CA ASN A 82 -2.03 3.02 3.28
C ASN A 82 -2.93 2.68 4.47
N LYS A 83 -4.12 3.27 4.56
CA LYS A 83 -5.10 2.91 5.58
C LYS A 83 -5.55 1.46 5.45
N LEU A 84 -5.84 0.98 4.21
CA LEU A 84 -6.22 -0.42 3.99
C LEU A 84 -5.15 -1.40 4.50
N PHE A 85 -3.86 -1.15 4.20
CA PHE A 85 -2.76 -1.97 4.72
C PHE A 85 -2.61 -1.83 6.24
N GLY A 86 -2.73 -0.62 6.78
CA GLY A 86 -2.65 -0.36 8.22
C GLY A 86 -3.81 -0.94 9.04
N ASP A 87 -4.96 -1.19 8.42
CA ASP A 87 -6.11 -1.83 9.06
C ASP A 87 -5.94 -3.37 9.18
N ILE A 88 -4.93 -3.96 8.52
CA ILE A 88 -4.54 -5.36 8.72
C ILE A 88 -3.76 -5.45 10.05
N LYS A 89 -4.51 -5.56 11.16
CA LYS A 89 -3.91 -5.65 12.50
C LYS A 89 -3.44 -7.07 12.77
N GLN A 90 -2.13 -7.21 13.02
CA GLN A 90 -1.58 -8.45 13.56
C GLN A 90 -1.70 -8.43 15.09
N THR A 91 -2.23 -9.48 15.66
CA THR A 91 -2.30 -9.68 17.11
C THR A 91 -1.14 -10.57 17.52
N TYR A 92 -0.33 -10.11 18.47
CA TYR A 92 0.80 -10.85 19.00
C TYR A 92 0.50 -11.41 20.39
N SER A 93 1.12 -12.52 20.74
CA SER A 93 1.11 -13.04 22.10
C SER A 93 2.04 -12.20 22.99
N LYS A 94 1.90 -12.36 24.33
CA LYS A 94 2.79 -11.68 25.28
C LYS A 94 4.25 -12.13 25.12
N GLU A 95 4.46 -13.37 24.74
CA GLU A 95 5.78 -13.96 24.50
C GLU A 95 6.42 -13.39 23.24
N GLU A 96 5.66 -13.23 22.16
CA GLU A 96 6.12 -12.59 20.92
C GLU A 96 6.43 -11.10 21.14
N GLU A 97 5.59 -10.39 21.90
CA GLU A 97 5.85 -8.99 22.28
C GLU A 97 7.12 -8.86 23.13
N ALA A 98 7.31 -9.76 24.10
CA ALA A 98 8.50 -9.79 24.95
C ALA A 98 9.77 -10.14 24.17
N ALA A 99 9.64 -10.90 23.06
CA ALA A 99 10.74 -11.21 22.15
C ALA A 99 11.04 -10.11 21.12
N GLY A 100 10.33 -8.96 21.17
CA GLY A 100 10.60 -7.82 20.30
C GLY A 100 10.02 -7.96 18.88
N VAL A 101 8.92 -8.70 18.70
CA VAL A 101 8.28 -8.86 17.37
C VAL A 101 7.92 -7.54 16.68
N ARG A 102 7.67 -6.49 17.48
CA ARG A 102 7.33 -5.16 16.93
C ARG A 102 8.54 -4.40 16.37
N ASP A 103 9.74 -4.84 16.69
CA ASP A 103 10.99 -4.25 16.20
C ASP A 103 11.41 -4.85 14.85
N LEU A 104 10.68 -5.88 14.38
CA LEU A 104 10.91 -6.50 13.09
C LEU A 104 10.27 -5.64 11.98
N ASP A 105 11.08 -4.84 11.33
CA ASP A 105 10.68 -4.08 10.14
C ASP A 105 11.48 -4.55 8.91
N PHE A 106 10.80 -5.17 7.98
CA PHE A 106 11.39 -5.64 6.72
C PHE A 106 11.05 -4.73 5.53
N GLY A 107 10.37 -3.60 5.79
CA GLY A 107 9.97 -2.63 4.77
C GLY A 107 9.16 -3.23 3.62
N SER A 108 9.24 -2.60 2.45
CA SER A 108 8.56 -3.08 1.23
C SER A 108 9.10 -4.43 0.74
N PHE A 109 10.40 -4.70 0.95
CA PHE A 109 10.99 -5.98 0.59
C PHE A 109 10.37 -7.15 1.36
N GLY A 110 9.99 -6.96 2.61
CA GLY A 110 9.29 -7.98 3.40
C GLY A 110 7.97 -8.44 2.76
N VAL A 111 7.25 -7.54 2.13
CA VAL A 111 6.01 -7.86 1.39
C VAL A 111 6.33 -8.66 0.13
N LEU A 112 7.36 -8.27 -0.62
CA LEU A 112 7.79 -9.00 -1.83
C LEU A 112 8.22 -10.43 -1.49
N ASP A 113 9.06 -10.60 -0.48
CA ASP A 113 9.56 -11.91 -0.04
C ASP A 113 8.44 -12.81 0.51
N TRP A 114 7.56 -12.26 1.36
CA TRP A 114 6.39 -12.99 1.86
C TRP A 114 5.47 -13.46 0.73
N TYR A 115 5.14 -12.57 -0.24
CA TYR A 115 4.25 -12.93 -1.34
C TYR A 115 4.90 -13.93 -2.29
N ALA A 116 6.20 -13.77 -2.60
CA ALA A 116 6.96 -14.70 -3.42
C ALA A 116 6.95 -16.12 -2.82
N ARG A 117 7.27 -16.26 -1.54
CA ARG A 117 7.20 -17.56 -0.83
C ARG A 117 5.81 -18.16 -0.85
N ARG A 118 4.79 -17.35 -0.59
CA ARG A 118 3.38 -17.78 -0.59
C ARG A 118 2.94 -18.33 -1.95
N MET A 119 3.41 -17.73 -3.03
CA MET A 119 2.99 -18.07 -4.40
C MET A 119 3.97 -18.99 -5.13
N GLY A 120 5.09 -19.37 -4.51
CA GLY A 120 6.14 -20.18 -5.15
C GLY A 120 6.89 -19.42 -6.27
N ILE A 121 6.98 -18.09 -6.16
CA ILE A 121 7.71 -17.24 -7.10
C ILE A 121 9.18 -17.25 -6.68
N THR A 122 10.07 -17.66 -7.57
CA THR A 122 11.51 -17.79 -7.27
C THR A 122 12.26 -16.46 -7.29
N ASN A 123 11.80 -15.50 -8.08
CA ASN A 123 12.37 -14.17 -8.17
C ASN A 123 11.43 -13.15 -7.53
N GLN A 124 11.81 -12.57 -6.38
CA GLN A 124 11.01 -11.60 -5.66
C GLN A 124 10.69 -10.34 -6.50
N ASN A 125 11.53 -9.99 -7.47
CA ASN A 125 11.30 -8.85 -8.35
C ASN A 125 10.04 -9.03 -9.20
N ASP A 126 9.66 -10.26 -9.55
CA ASP A 126 8.45 -10.53 -10.34
C ASP A 126 7.17 -10.18 -9.56
N VAL A 127 7.25 -10.09 -8.23
CA VAL A 127 6.14 -9.65 -7.38
C VAL A 127 5.84 -8.16 -7.57
N ARG A 128 6.82 -7.37 -8.02
CA ARG A 128 6.60 -5.94 -8.31
C ARG A 128 5.55 -5.71 -9.39
N ASP A 129 5.41 -6.66 -10.32
CA ASP A 129 4.42 -6.59 -11.42
C ASP A 129 3.02 -7.07 -11.02
N VAL A 130 2.88 -7.65 -9.81
CA VAL A 130 1.58 -8.10 -9.31
C VAL A 130 0.74 -6.92 -8.86
N ALA A 131 -0.55 -6.89 -9.23
CA ALA A 131 -1.48 -5.87 -8.75
C ALA A 131 -1.50 -5.78 -7.22
N TRP A 132 -1.30 -4.59 -6.66
CA TRP A 132 -1.25 -4.38 -5.21
C TRP A 132 -2.54 -4.85 -4.50
N VAL A 133 -3.69 -4.72 -5.14
CA VAL A 133 -5.00 -5.19 -4.61
C VAL A 133 -4.96 -6.68 -4.33
N ARG A 134 -4.32 -7.48 -5.20
CA ARG A 134 -4.17 -8.93 -5.02
C ARG A 134 -3.28 -9.25 -3.82
N ILE A 135 -2.16 -8.57 -3.68
CA ILE A 135 -1.25 -8.72 -2.54
C ILE A 135 -1.98 -8.37 -1.23
N TYR A 136 -2.66 -7.22 -1.20
CA TYR A 136 -3.49 -6.80 -0.07
C TYR A 136 -4.53 -7.84 0.31
N GLN A 137 -5.26 -8.40 -0.68
CA GLN A 137 -6.28 -9.40 -0.40
C GLN A 137 -5.68 -10.69 0.19
N CYS A 138 -4.53 -11.12 -0.29
CA CYS A 138 -3.79 -12.26 0.28
C CYS A 138 -3.38 -11.98 1.73
N MET A 139 -2.80 -10.82 2.02
CA MET A 139 -2.42 -10.43 3.39
C MET A 139 -3.62 -10.39 4.33
N LYS A 140 -4.73 -9.83 3.87
CA LYS A 140 -5.98 -9.78 4.64
C LYS A 140 -6.50 -11.18 4.96
N ASN A 141 -6.51 -12.09 3.99
CA ASN A 141 -6.97 -13.46 4.17
C ASN A 141 -6.08 -14.23 5.16
N ASP A 142 -4.74 -14.11 5.02
CA ASP A 142 -3.81 -14.78 5.91
C ASP A 142 -3.93 -14.24 7.36
N ASN A 143 -4.15 -12.94 7.51
CA ASN A 143 -4.40 -12.35 8.83
C ASN A 143 -5.71 -12.87 9.44
N MET A 144 -6.80 -12.94 8.67
CA MET A 144 -8.08 -13.47 9.14
C MET A 144 -7.96 -14.94 9.56
N GLN A 145 -7.21 -15.76 8.81
CA GLN A 145 -6.97 -17.15 9.14
C GLN A 145 -6.14 -17.28 10.42
N SER A 146 -5.05 -16.53 10.56
CA SER A 146 -4.23 -16.51 11.77
C SER A 146 -5.02 -16.10 13.01
N GLU A 147 -5.88 -15.09 12.91
CA GLU A 147 -6.76 -14.69 14.01
C GLU A 147 -7.79 -15.77 14.38
N PHE A 148 -8.31 -16.48 13.40
CA PHE A 148 -9.21 -17.62 13.65
C PHE A 148 -8.47 -18.75 14.37
N GLU A 149 -7.29 -19.14 13.91
CA GLU A 149 -6.49 -20.23 14.52
C GLU A 149 -6.11 -19.91 15.97
N ARG A 150 -5.73 -18.65 16.26
CA ARG A 150 -5.47 -18.20 17.64
C ARG A 150 -6.70 -18.30 18.55
N ARG A 151 -7.87 -17.89 18.05
CA ARG A 151 -9.12 -18.02 18.82
C ARG A 151 -9.47 -19.47 19.07
N LEU A 152 -9.31 -20.33 18.07
CA LEU A 152 -9.54 -21.76 18.18
C LEU A 152 -8.60 -22.41 19.20
N HIS A 153 -7.29 -22.10 19.11
CA HIS A 153 -6.30 -22.59 20.07
C HIS A 153 -6.65 -22.18 21.51
N LYS A 154 -7.03 -20.92 21.72
CA LYS A 154 -7.44 -20.41 23.04
C LYS A 154 -8.65 -21.19 23.60
N GLN A 155 -9.63 -21.55 22.77
CA GLN A 155 -10.77 -22.36 23.19
C GLN A 155 -10.33 -23.78 23.60
N TYR A 156 -9.46 -24.43 22.83
CA TYR A 156 -8.94 -25.75 23.19
C TYR A 156 -8.20 -25.73 24.54
N MET A 157 -7.36 -24.74 24.76
CA MET A 157 -6.62 -24.60 26.01
C MET A 157 -7.54 -24.37 27.22
N ASN A 158 -8.60 -23.58 27.06
CA ASN A 158 -9.59 -23.36 28.12
C ASN A 158 -10.39 -24.62 28.43
N ASN A 159 -10.84 -25.33 27.42
CA ASN A 159 -11.61 -26.60 27.61
C ASN A 159 -10.78 -27.69 28.32
N ASN A 160 -9.48 -27.76 27.99
CA ASN A 160 -8.55 -28.69 28.63
C ASN A 160 -8.26 -28.35 30.11
N LYS A 161 -8.26 -27.05 30.48
CA LYS A 161 -8.16 -26.62 31.88
C LYS A 161 -9.37 -26.98 32.71
N VAL A 162 -10.57 -26.92 32.13
CA VAL A 162 -11.83 -27.28 32.82
C VAL A 162 -11.93 -28.80 33.06
N ARG A 163 -11.42 -29.62 32.13
CA ARG A 163 -11.42 -31.08 32.28
C ARG A 163 -10.43 -31.64 33.31
N LYS A 164 -9.44 -30.83 33.71
CA LYS A 164 -8.41 -31.21 34.71
C LYS A 164 -8.74 -30.76 36.14
N ARG A 165 -9.87 -30.12 36.35
CA ARG A 165 -10.46 -29.78 37.67
C ARG A 165 -11.60 -30.70 37.99
#